data_e67aed43f5b1e14a6de09d66fe03c1ec
#
_entry.id   e67aed43f5b1e14a6de09d66fe03c1ec
#
_cell.length_a   1.000
_cell.length_b   1.000
_cell.length_c   1.000
_cell.angle_alpha   90.00
_cell.angle_beta   90.00
_cell.angle_gamma   90.00
#
_symmetry.space_group_name_H-M   'P 1'
#
loop_
_entity.id
_entity.type
_entity.pdbx_description
1 polymer ?
#
loop_
_entity_poly.entity_id
_entity_poly.type
_entity_poly.pdbx_seq_one_letter_code
_entity_poly.pdbx_strand_id
1 'polypeptide(L)'
;MAWTSVNWPRRAAVAFLAASVLGNVALALALHDSFVKLQFSRIFPLGHANESRPAATPAGPGRSMTFWGDSRSAMWDKEDLQTKWRIFDEAHGGTTSSQLRLLLLTLPPNRTDVSVVQIGINDLHPLGALGAHKAELLKQLRLNIVAIRDALLERSDLVVFTTIFPPGPVPLLRRAAWDPLTLQYVREFNEVVRDATDGRRVLLLDAHTILSGADSLLQREYADLDFFLHVNRQGYAALNAALMQVLERQPLPSK
;
A
#
# COMPACT_ATOMS: atom_id res chain seq x y z
N MET A 1 55.62 14.21 -18.34
CA MET A 1 54.81 13.37 -17.46
C MET A 1 54.71 11.98 -18.07
N ALA A 2 55.41 10.99 -17.49
CA ALA A 2 55.37 9.62 -17.99
C ALA A 2 54.14 8.91 -17.47
N TRP A 3 53.29 8.46 -18.37
CA TRP A 3 52.15 7.58 -18.03
C TRP A 3 52.73 6.20 -17.65
N THR A 4 52.71 5.85 -16.40
CA THR A 4 53.06 4.50 -15.95
C THR A 4 51.94 3.55 -16.43
N SER A 5 52.28 2.68 -17.40
CA SER A 5 51.40 1.62 -17.87
C SER A 5 51.15 0.63 -16.72
N VAL A 6 49.94 0.60 -16.18
CA VAL A 6 49.54 -0.40 -15.19
C VAL A 6 49.39 -1.74 -15.89
N ASN A 7 50.39 -2.62 -15.73
CA ASN A 7 50.35 -3.99 -16.25
C ASN A 7 49.38 -4.84 -15.40
N TRP A 8 48.12 -4.85 -15.77
CA TRP A 8 47.14 -5.76 -15.18
C TRP A 8 47.44 -7.19 -15.65
N PRO A 9 47.55 -8.18 -14.74
CA PRO A 9 47.69 -9.57 -15.15
C PRO A 9 46.50 -9.96 -16.03
N ARG A 10 46.73 -10.63 -17.17
CA ARG A 10 45.70 -11.01 -18.16
C ARG A 10 44.46 -11.62 -17.54
N ARG A 11 44.60 -12.42 -16.47
CA ARG A 11 43.46 -13.01 -15.70
C ARG A 11 42.58 -11.96 -15.05
N ALA A 12 43.14 -10.90 -14.50
CA ALA A 12 42.37 -9.81 -13.89
C ALA A 12 41.63 -9.02 -14.95
N ALA A 13 42.21 -8.76 -16.11
CA ALA A 13 41.55 -8.10 -17.24
C ALA A 13 40.38 -8.93 -17.76
N VAL A 14 40.55 -10.24 -17.91
CA VAL A 14 39.45 -11.15 -18.33
C VAL A 14 38.36 -11.20 -17.29
N ALA A 15 38.66 -11.28 -15.98
CA ALA A 15 37.70 -11.28 -14.92
C ALA A 15 36.87 -9.97 -14.87
N PHE A 16 37.58 -8.83 -15.05
CA PHE A 16 36.90 -7.51 -15.12
C PHE A 16 35.99 -7.41 -16.34
N LEU A 17 36.43 -7.87 -17.52
CA LEU A 17 35.60 -7.88 -18.72
C LEU A 17 34.36 -8.77 -18.53
N ALA A 18 34.52 -9.98 -17.98
CA ALA A 18 33.44 -10.89 -17.70
C ALA A 18 32.43 -10.28 -16.71
N ALA A 19 32.91 -9.66 -15.62
CA ALA A 19 32.04 -8.96 -14.65
C ALA A 19 31.31 -7.77 -15.28
N SER A 20 31.98 -7.01 -16.16
CA SER A 20 31.36 -5.91 -16.90
C SER A 20 30.25 -6.40 -17.85
N VAL A 21 30.53 -7.48 -18.60
CA VAL A 21 29.51 -8.08 -19.50
C VAL A 21 28.30 -8.57 -18.69
N LEU A 22 28.53 -9.31 -17.62
CA LEU A 22 27.44 -9.80 -16.75
C LEU A 22 26.63 -8.63 -16.14
N GLY A 23 27.31 -7.57 -15.68
CA GLY A 23 26.66 -6.37 -15.16
C GLY A 23 25.79 -5.66 -16.20
N ASN A 24 26.29 -5.53 -17.44
CA ASN A 24 25.52 -4.94 -18.54
C ASN A 24 24.30 -5.79 -18.95
N VAL A 25 24.45 -7.12 -18.96
CA VAL A 25 23.31 -8.03 -19.21
C VAL A 25 22.28 -7.90 -18.11
N ALA A 26 22.68 -7.92 -16.84
CA ALA A 26 21.75 -7.73 -15.72
C ALA A 26 21.03 -6.38 -15.79
N LEU A 27 21.75 -5.30 -16.13
CA LEU A 27 21.16 -3.97 -16.32
C LEU A 27 20.16 -3.95 -17.49
N ALA A 28 20.50 -4.56 -18.62
CA ALA A 28 19.61 -4.64 -19.78
C ALA A 28 18.32 -5.40 -19.45
N LEU A 29 18.41 -6.50 -18.70
CA LEU A 29 17.25 -7.26 -18.24
C LEU A 29 16.38 -6.42 -17.28
N ALA A 30 16.99 -5.71 -16.33
CA ALA A 30 16.28 -4.83 -15.40
C ALA A 30 15.58 -3.66 -16.12
N LEU A 31 16.23 -3.07 -17.11
CA LEU A 31 15.63 -2.01 -17.94
C LEU A 31 14.48 -2.54 -18.78
N HIS A 32 14.62 -3.73 -19.37
CA HIS A 32 13.55 -4.38 -20.11
C HIS A 32 12.33 -4.64 -19.22
N ASP A 33 12.52 -5.24 -18.04
CA ASP A 33 11.45 -5.49 -17.07
C ASP A 33 10.76 -4.19 -16.66
N SER A 34 11.53 -3.13 -16.38
CA SER A 34 10.99 -1.81 -16.03
C SER A 34 10.19 -1.19 -17.19
N PHE A 35 10.67 -1.35 -18.43
CA PHE A 35 9.98 -0.88 -19.62
C PHE A 35 8.65 -1.62 -19.81
N VAL A 36 8.64 -2.96 -19.68
CA VAL A 36 7.42 -3.77 -19.78
C VAL A 36 6.40 -3.35 -18.73
N LYS A 37 6.81 -3.18 -17.48
CA LYS A 37 5.94 -2.71 -16.39
C LYS A 37 5.37 -1.32 -16.66
N LEU A 38 6.19 -0.41 -17.20
CA LEU A 38 5.74 0.93 -17.59
C LEU A 38 4.68 0.88 -18.71
N GLN A 39 4.91 0.06 -19.76
CA GLN A 39 3.94 -0.09 -20.84
C GLN A 39 2.65 -0.75 -20.34
N PHE A 40 2.78 -1.78 -19.50
CA PHE A 40 1.62 -2.43 -18.88
C PHE A 40 0.78 -1.42 -18.08
N SER A 41 1.41 -0.60 -17.24
CA SER A 41 0.69 0.41 -16.45
C SER A 41 0.03 1.51 -17.28
N ARG A 42 0.53 1.78 -18.50
CA ARG A 42 -0.09 2.72 -19.45
C ARG A 42 -1.32 2.13 -20.13
N ILE A 43 -1.26 0.84 -20.48
CA ILE A 43 -2.36 0.13 -21.17
C ILE A 43 -3.44 -0.24 -20.16
N PHE A 44 -3.04 -0.65 -18.96
CA PHE A 44 -3.92 -1.08 -17.88
C PHE A 44 -3.74 -0.19 -16.63
N PRO A 45 -4.28 1.03 -16.64
CA PRO A 45 -4.06 1.99 -15.54
C PRO A 45 -4.63 1.50 -14.19
N LEU A 46 -5.62 0.61 -14.22
CA LEU A 46 -6.17 -0.06 -13.03
C LEU A 46 -5.41 -1.34 -12.66
N GLY A 47 -4.40 -1.73 -13.43
CA GLY A 47 -3.67 -2.99 -13.23
C GLY A 47 -4.62 -4.19 -13.28
N HIS A 48 -4.38 -5.17 -12.41
CA HIS A 48 -5.22 -6.36 -12.29
C HIS A 48 -6.60 -6.09 -11.65
N ALA A 49 -6.83 -4.91 -11.08
CA ALA A 49 -8.14 -4.53 -10.54
C ALA A 49 -9.24 -4.48 -11.61
N ASN A 50 -8.84 -4.37 -12.89
CA ASN A 50 -9.76 -4.38 -14.03
C ASN A 50 -10.07 -5.81 -14.57
N GLU A 51 -9.36 -6.82 -14.07
CA GLU A 51 -9.70 -8.20 -14.36
C GLU A 51 -11.00 -8.50 -13.62
N SER A 52 -12.04 -8.87 -14.38
CA SER A 52 -13.32 -9.30 -13.83
C SER A 52 -13.08 -10.47 -12.89
N ARG A 53 -12.82 -10.18 -11.61
CA ARG A 53 -12.97 -11.23 -10.61
C ARG A 53 -14.41 -11.68 -10.70
N PRO A 54 -14.69 -13.00 -10.84
CA PRO A 54 -16.03 -13.47 -10.55
C PRO A 54 -16.38 -12.88 -9.19
N ALA A 55 -17.51 -12.16 -9.11
CA ALA A 55 -17.93 -11.51 -7.89
C ALA A 55 -17.72 -12.51 -6.77
N ALA A 56 -16.71 -12.25 -5.93
CA ALA A 56 -16.34 -13.19 -4.86
C ALA A 56 -17.61 -13.37 -4.06
N THR A 57 -18.09 -14.61 -3.97
CA THR A 57 -19.27 -14.89 -3.15
C THR A 57 -18.91 -14.41 -1.76
N PRO A 58 -19.61 -13.39 -1.23
CA PRO A 58 -19.21 -12.81 0.03
C PRO A 58 -19.24 -13.87 1.12
N ALA A 59 -18.14 -14.03 1.83
CA ALA A 59 -18.02 -14.98 2.92
C ALA A 59 -18.54 -14.36 4.21
N GLY A 60 -19.32 -15.11 4.97
CA GLY A 60 -19.81 -14.75 6.31
C GLY A 60 -21.28 -14.32 6.40
N PRO A 61 -21.85 -14.35 7.59
CA PRO A 61 -23.21 -13.93 7.88
C PRO A 61 -23.34 -12.42 8.15
N GLY A 62 -24.55 -11.95 8.35
CA GLY A 62 -24.83 -10.64 8.95
C GLY A 62 -24.64 -9.44 8.03
N ARG A 63 -24.13 -8.36 8.62
CA ARG A 63 -23.84 -7.09 7.93
C ARG A 63 -22.65 -7.23 7.01
N SER A 64 -22.58 -6.37 6.01
CA SER A 64 -21.57 -6.41 4.96
C SER A 64 -20.43 -5.44 5.22
N MET A 65 -19.18 -5.88 4.94
CA MET A 65 -17.98 -5.06 5.03
C MET A 65 -17.15 -5.26 3.78
N THR A 66 -16.71 -4.16 3.15
CA THR A 66 -15.82 -4.20 1.99
C THR A 66 -14.46 -3.66 2.36
N PHE A 67 -13.40 -4.40 2.00
CA PHE A 67 -12.02 -3.94 2.12
C PHE A 67 -11.53 -3.38 0.80
N TRP A 68 -10.98 -2.17 0.85
CA TRP A 68 -10.43 -1.44 -0.28
C TRP A 68 -8.96 -1.11 -0.03
N GLY A 69 -8.15 -1.07 -1.08
CA GLY A 69 -6.81 -0.57 -0.96
C GLY A 69 -5.73 -1.35 -1.68
N ASP A 70 -4.53 -1.35 -1.11
CA ASP A 70 -3.33 -1.95 -1.67
C ASP A 70 -3.05 -3.38 -1.15
N SER A 71 -1.79 -3.86 -1.31
CA SER A 71 -1.41 -5.21 -0.86
C SER A 71 -1.64 -5.44 0.63
N ARG A 72 -1.52 -4.42 1.46
CA ARG A 72 -1.73 -4.53 2.91
C ARG A 72 -3.20 -4.77 3.27
N SER A 73 -4.12 -4.25 2.46
CA SER A 73 -5.54 -4.56 2.58
C SER A 73 -5.89 -5.91 1.93
N ALA A 74 -5.30 -6.21 0.76
CA ALA A 74 -5.51 -7.49 0.07
C ALA A 74 -5.02 -8.69 0.89
N MET A 75 -3.90 -8.54 1.60
CA MET A 75 -3.31 -9.57 2.46
C MET A 75 -3.88 -9.56 3.88
N TRP A 76 -4.81 -8.64 4.19
CA TRP A 76 -5.41 -8.57 5.52
C TRP A 76 -6.11 -9.88 5.87
N ASP A 77 -5.73 -10.50 6.98
CA ASP A 77 -6.38 -11.72 7.47
C ASP A 77 -7.76 -11.36 8.03
N LYS A 78 -8.78 -11.76 7.30
CA LYS A 78 -10.19 -11.45 7.57
C LYS A 78 -10.97 -12.64 8.17
N GLU A 79 -10.28 -13.74 8.46
CA GLU A 79 -10.92 -15.00 8.90
C GLU A 79 -11.81 -14.78 10.14
N ASP A 80 -11.29 -14.09 11.15
CA ASP A 80 -12.04 -13.79 12.38
C ASP A 80 -13.24 -12.87 12.11
N LEU A 81 -13.11 -11.93 11.19
CA LEU A 81 -14.19 -11.01 10.81
C LEU A 81 -15.32 -11.74 10.08
N GLN A 82 -15.01 -12.74 9.26
CA GLN A 82 -15.98 -13.54 8.51
C GLN A 82 -16.95 -14.33 9.40
N THR A 83 -16.64 -14.51 10.68
CA THR A 83 -17.55 -15.12 11.64
C THR A 83 -18.79 -14.26 11.93
N LYS A 84 -18.69 -12.92 11.76
CA LYS A 84 -19.73 -11.96 12.12
C LYS A 84 -20.17 -11.08 10.94
N TRP A 85 -19.32 -10.94 9.91
CA TRP A 85 -19.49 -10.04 8.80
C TRP A 85 -19.46 -10.77 7.47
N ARG A 86 -20.28 -10.32 6.54
CA ARG A 86 -20.17 -10.70 5.13
C ARG A 86 -19.10 -9.84 4.47
N ILE A 87 -17.95 -10.42 4.19
CA ILE A 87 -16.75 -9.73 3.73
C ILE A 87 -16.67 -9.74 2.21
N PHE A 88 -16.47 -8.55 1.63
CA PHE A 88 -16.06 -8.33 0.25
C PHE A 88 -14.62 -7.83 0.23
N ASP A 89 -13.82 -8.30 -0.70
CA ASP A 89 -12.42 -7.90 -0.85
C ASP A 89 -12.19 -7.31 -2.23
N GLU A 90 -12.07 -5.98 -2.28
CA GLU A 90 -11.82 -5.18 -3.48
C GLU A 90 -10.42 -4.55 -3.44
N ALA A 91 -9.54 -5.04 -2.56
CA ALA A 91 -8.17 -4.58 -2.46
C ALA A 91 -7.25 -5.32 -3.43
N HIS A 92 -6.27 -4.62 -3.99
CA HIS A 92 -5.34 -5.17 -4.97
C HIS A 92 -3.90 -4.75 -4.68
N GLY A 93 -2.97 -5.70 -4.81
CA GLY A 93 -1.54 -5.44 -4.61
C GLY A 93 -1.01 -4.31 -5.50
N GLY A 94 -0.20 -3.43 -4.94
CA GLY A 94 0.43 -2.34 -5.69
C GLY A 94 -0.48 -1.14 -6.00
N THR A 95 -1.74 -1.16 -5.61
CA THR A 95 -2.70 -0.08 -5.86
C THR A 95 -2.24 1.23 -5.24
N THR A 96 -2.28 2.32 -6.01
CA THR A 96 -2.11 3.70 -5.55
C THR A 96 -3.46 4.35 -5.25
N SER A 97 -3.45 5.48 -4.53
CA SER A 97 -4.68 6.23 -4.27
C SER A 97 -5.37 6.72 -5.55
N SER A 98 -4.60 7.07 -6.58
CA SER A 98 -5.14 7.47 -7.89
C SER A 98 -5.86 6.31 -8.59
N GLN A 99 -5.31 5.10 -8.51
CA GLN A 99 -5.94 3.90 -9.07
C GLN A 99 -7.19 3.51 -8.29
N LEU A 100 -7.17 3.56 -6.95
CA LEU A 100 -8.36 3.30 -6.14
C LEU A 100 -9.49 4.31 -6.44
N ARG A 101 -9.16 5.60 -6.55
CA ARG A 101 -10.12 6.63 -6.97
C ARG A 101 -10.73 6.32 -8.34
N LEU A 102 -9.90 5.95 -9.32
CA LEU A 102 -10.37 5.61 -10.67
C LEU A 102 -11.26 4.35 -10.64
N LEU A 103 -10.88 3.33 -9.86
CA LEU A 103 -11.67 2.11 -9.68
C LEU A 103 -13.05 2.44 -9.13
N LEU A 104 -13.14 3.27 -8.09
CA LEU A 104 -14.41 3.68 -7.49
C LEU A 104 -15.31 4.45 -8.47
N LEU A 105 -14.74 5.17 -9.44
CA LEU A 105 -15.51 5.86 -10.48
C LEU A 105 -16.07 4.90 -11.55
N THR A 106 -15.44 3.74 -11.76
CA THR A 106 -15.79 2.78 -12.82
C THR A 106 -16.66 1.63 -12.33
N LEU A 107 -16.56 1.25 -11.07
CA LEU A 107 -17.36 0.17 -10.50
C LEU A 107 -18.82 0.61 -10.25
N PRO A 108 -19.78 -0.28 -10.46
CA PRO A 108 -21.15 -0.02 -10.07
C PRO A 108 -21.26 0.21 -8.54
N PRO A 109 -22.19 1.05 -8.08
CA PRO A 109 -22.31 1.39 -6.67
C PRO A 109 -22.98 0.26 -5.87
N ASN A 110 -22.24 -0.80 -5.60
CA ASN A 110 -22.69 -1.82 -4.65
C ASN A 110 -22.57 -1.26 -3.22
N ARG A 111 -23.70 -1.21 -2.52
CA ARG A 111 -23.73 -0.72 -1.13
C ARG A 111 -23.36 -1.84 -0.15
N THR A 112 -22.52 -1.48 0.80
CA THR A 112 -22.19 -2.29 1.97
C THR A 112 -22.41 -1.49 3.25
N ASP A 113 -22.52 -2.17 4.40
CA ASP A 113 -22.72 -1.47 5.67
C ASP A 113 -21.46 -0.70 6.08
N VAL A 114 -20.27 -1.28 5.80
CA VAL A 114 -18.97 -0.69 6.15
C VAL A 114 -17.99 -0.81 4.99
N SER A 115 -17.25 0.26 4.70
CA SER A 115 -16.04 0.23 3.88
C SER A 115 -14.80 0.46 4.73
N VAL A 116 -13.82 -0.44 4.66
CA VAL A 116 -12.50 -0.30 5.30
C VAL A 116 -11.46 0.02 4.22
N VAL A 117 -10.69 1.09 4.42
CA VAL A 117 -9.74 1.60 3.41
C VAL A 117 -8.33 1.63 3.99
N GLN A 118 -7.41 0.92 3.35
CA GLN A 118 -5.98 0.98 3.61
C GLN A 118 -5.24 1.28 2.30
N ILE A 119 -4.63 2.49 2.19
CA ILE A 119 -4.02 2.98 0.95
C ILE A 119 -2.94 4.03 1.23
N GLY A 120 -2.00 4.22 0.31
CA GLY A 120 -1.09 5.35 0.30
C GLY A 120 0.40 5.01 0.33
N ILE A 121 0.80 3.81 0.75
CA ILE A 121 2.22 3.45 0.78
C ILE A 121 2.82 3.39 -0.63
N ASN A 122 2.05 2.94 -1.62
CA ASN A 122 2.50 2.87 -3.01
C ASN A 122 2.61 4.25 -3.68
N ASP A 123 1.92 5.25 -3.15
CA ASP A 123 2.07 6.65 -3.55
C ASP A 123 3.36 7.25 -2.99
N LEU A 124 3.77 6.84 -1.78
CA LEU A 124 4.97 7.35 -1.11
C LEU A 124 6.25 6.61 -1.52
N HIS A 125 6.15 5.33 -1.83
CA HIS A 125 7.30 4.49 -2.18
C HIS A 125 8.17 5.05 -3.32
N PRO A 126 7.62 5.62 -4.43
CA PRO A 126 8.45 6.14 -5.51
C PRO A 126 9.06 7.52 -5.25
N LEU A 127 8.84 8.16 -4.10
CA LEU A 127 9.36 9.50 -3.81
C LEU A 127 10.89 9.60 -3.91
N GLY A 128 11.61 8.56 -3.53
CA GLY A 128 13.07 8.49 -3.67
C GLY A 128 13.55 8.63 -5.13
N ALA A 129 12.76 8.12 -6.08
CA ALA A 129 13.07 8.22 -7.51
C ALA A 129 12.44 9.45 -8.18
N LEU A 130 11.36 10.01 -7.63
CA LEU A 130 10.57 11.09 -8.18
C LEU A 130 10.71 12.40 -7.40
N GLY A 131 11.83 12.64 -6.72
CA GLY A 131 12.06 13.76 -5.82
C GLY A 131 11.69 15.14 -6.39
N ALA A 132 11.90 15.38 -7.69
CA ALA A 132 11.50 16.62 -8.37
C ALA A 132 9.97 16.83 -8.40
N HIS A 133 9.16 15.76 -8.29
CA HIS A 133 7.69 15.81 -8.36
C HIS A 133 7.02 15.60 -7.00
N LYS A 134 7.78 15.57 -5.92
CA LYS A 134 7.33 15.24 -4.57
C LYS A 134 6.15 16.08 -4.10
N ALA A 135 6.22 17.41 -4.23
CA ALA A 135 5.14 18.30 -3.80
C ALA A 135 3.83 18.02 -4.54
N GLU A 136 3.93 17.74 -5.84
CA GLU A 136 2.76 17.40 -6.66
C GLU A 136 2.17 16.04 -6.27
N LEU A 137 3.02 15.03 -6.04
CA LEU A 137 2.58 13.71 -5.58
C LEU A 137 1.86 13.77 -4.23
N LEU A 138 2.40 14.50 -3.26
CA LEU A 138 1.77 14.66 -1.95
C LEU A 138 0.45 15.44 -2.03
N LYS A 139 0.38 16.47 -2.88
CA LYS A 139 -0.86 17.20 -3.16
C LYS A 139 -1.90 16.29 -3.80
N GLN A 140 -1.52 15.50 -4.81
CA GLN A 140 -2.43 14.57 -5.48
C GLN A 140 -2.96 13.50 -4.51
N LEU A 141 -2.11 12.97 -3.65
CA LEU A 141 -2.49 11.99 -2.64
C LEU A 141 -3.55 12.56 -1.68
N ARG A 142 -3.41 13.82 -1.23
CA ARG A 142 -4.42 14.51 -0.41
C ARG A 142 -5.78 14.63 -1.13
N LEU A 143 -5.76 15.05 -2.38
CA LEU A 143 -6.98 15.16 -3.19
C LEU A 143 -7.65 13.80 -3.40
N ASN A 144 -6.88 12.75 -3.57
CA ASN A 144 -7.40 11.40 -3.74
C ASN A 144 -8.08 10.88 -2.49
N ILE A 145 -7.53 11.13 -1.29
CA ILE A 145 -8.17 10.69 -0.03
C ILE A 145 -9.55 11.32 0.15
N VAL A 146 -9.67 12.62 -0.13
CA VAL A 146 -10.97 13.30 -0.08
C VAL A 146 -11.95 12.68 -1.08
N ALA A 147 -11.51 12.48 -2.33
CA ALA A 147 -12.36 11.89 -3.37
C ALA A 147 -12.76 10.43 -3.08
N ILE A 148 -11.84 9.62 -2.52
CA ILE A 148 -12.12 8.25 -2.09
C ILE A 148 -13.16 8.25 -0.95
N ARG A 149 -12.96 9.13 0.06
CA ARG A 149 -13.92 9.30 1.15
C ARG A 149 -15.33 9.56 0.62
N ASP A 150 -15.46 10.58 -0.23
CA ASP A 150 -16.75 11.01 -0.74
C ASP A 150 -17.42 9.92 -1.58
N ALA A 151 -16.67 9.24 -2.46
CA ALA A 151 -17.17 8.12 -3.24
C ALA A 151 -17.61 6.92 -2.39
N LEU A 152 -16.94 6.66 -1.28
CA LEU A 152 -17.29 5.56 -0.38
C LEU A 152 -18.47 5.90 0.55
N LEU A 153 -18.65 7.17 0.91
CA LEU A 153 -19.85 7.64 1.63
C LEU A 153 -21.16 7.47 0.85
N GLU A 154 -21.07 7.43 -0.49
CA GLU A 154 -22.21 7.09 -1.36
C GLU A 154 -22.51 5.58 -1.38
N ARG A 155 -21.50 4.75 -1.01
CA ARG A 155 -21.54 3.28 -1.11
C ARG A 155 -21.66 2.56 0.23
N SER A 156 -21.49 3.27 1.35
CA SER A 156 -21.46 2.66 2.68
C SER A 156 -22.10 3.55 3.72
N ASP A 157 -22.65 2.93 4.75
CA ASP A 157 -23.17 3.65 5.90
C ASP A 157 -22.05 4.22 6.76
N LEU A 158 -20.96 3.45 6.91
CA LEU A 158 -19.72 3.86 7.56
C LEU A 158 -18.50 3.63 6.66
N VAL A 159 -17.54 4.53 6.74
CA VAL A 159 -16.20 4.39 6.15
C VAL A 159 -15.17 4.40 7.27
N VAL A 160 -14.29 3.41 7.30
CA VAL A 160 -13.18 3.34 8.24
C VAL A 160 -11.88 3.52 7.46
N PHE A 161 -11.22 4.66 7.61
CA PHE A 161 -9.86 4.83 7.10
C PHE A 161 -8.85 4.29 8.10
N THR A 162 -7.87 3.54 7.60
CA THR A 162 -6.68 3.24 8.38
C THR A 162 -5.61 4.28 8.11
N THR A 163 -4.83 4.64 9.11
CA THR A 163 -3.53 5.27 8.86
C THR A 163 -2.64 4.33 8.05
N ILE A 164 -1.70 4.88 7.26
CA ILE A 164 -0.69 4.06 6.57
C ILE A 164 0.11 3.29 7.63
N PHE A 165 0.24 1.99 7.46
CA PHE A 165 1.01 1.14 8.37
C PHE A 165 2.48 1.57 8.38
N PRO A 166 3.17 1.48 9.52
CA PRO A 166 4.59 1.79 9.58
C PRO A 166 5.39 0.86 8.65
N PRO A 167 6.41 1.37 7.94
CA PRO A 167 7.37 0.51 7.29
C PRO A 167 8.32 -0.11 8.33
N GLY A 168 8.84 -1.28 8.06
CA GLY A 168 9.96 -1.85 8.79
C GLY A 168 11.32 -1.23 8.36
N PRO A 169 12.43 -1.71 8.92
CA PRO A 169 13.77 -1.30 8.51
C PRO A 169 14.01 -1.52 7.02
N VAL A 170 14.52 -0.49 6.32
CA VAL A 170 14.73 -0.56 4.87
C VAL A 170 15.83 -1.56 4.52
N PRO A 171 15.56 -2.61 3.74
CA PRO A 171 16.55 -3.57 3.29
C PRO A 171 17.68 -2.89 2.51
N LEU A 172 18.92 -3.37 2.68
CA LEU A 172 20.12 -2.75 2.11
C LEU A 172 20.00 -2.48 0.59
N LEU A 173 19.47 -3.46 -0.16
CA LEU A 173 19.31 -3.35 -1.62
C LEU A 173 18.24 -2.33 -2.04
N ARG A 174 17.32 -1.98 -1.15
CA ARG A 174 16.25 -1.00 -1.42
C ARG A 174 16.63 0.42 -1.04
N ARG A 175 17.72 0.61 -0.25
CA ARG A 175 18.13 1.94 0.24
C ARG A 175 18.43 2.93 -0.87
N ALA A 176 18.93 2.47 -2.02
CA ALA A 176 19.22 3.34 -3.16
C ALA A 176 17.97 3.95 -3.82
N ALA A 177 16.81 3.27 -3.71
CA ALA A 177 15.54 3.69 -4.30
C ALA A 177 14.53 4.18 -3.25
N TRP A 178 14.88 4.13 -1.96
CA TRP A 178 14.01 4.53 -0.85
C TRP A 178 14.39 5.92 -0.35
N ASP A 179 13.43 6.84 -0.32
CA ASP A 179 13.66 8.17 0.25
C ASP A 179 13.82 8.05 1.79
N PRO A 180 14.93 8.53 2.38
CA PRO A 180 15.13 8.51 3.83
C PRO A 180 14.02 9.21 4.62
N LEU A 181 13.31 10.15 3.99
CA LEU A 181 12.22 10.90 4.59
C LEU A 181 10.86 10.19 4.48
N THR A 182 10.80 8.99 3.88
CA THR A 182 9.51 8.28 3.68
C THR A 182 8.74 8.11 4.99
N LEU A 183 9.41 7.83 6.11
CA LEU A 183 8.75 7.71 7.41
C LEU A 183 8.14 9.05 7.87
N GLN A 184 8.79 10.17 7.58
CA GLN A 184 8.23 11.50 7.83
C GLN A 184 6.97 11.71 6.95
N TYR A 185 7.02 11.35 5.67
CA TYR A 185 5.85 11.48 4.78
C TYR A 185 4.69 10.57 5.18
N VAL A 186 4.98 9.38 5.67
CA VAL A 186 3.95 8.50 6.26
C VAL A 186 3.25 9.22 7.41
N ARG A 187 4.01 9.86 8.31
CA ARG A 187 3.42 10.63 9.42
C ARG A 187 2.59 11.82 8.92
N GLU A 188 3.17 12.64 8.04
CA GLU A 188 2.47 13.81 7.46
C GLU A 188 1.19 13.39 6.73
N PHE A 189 1.24 12.28 6.01
CA PHE A 189 0.08 11.78 5.31
C PHE A 189 -0.97 11.16 6.26
N ASN A 190 -0.55 10.55 7.35
CA ASN A 190 -1.46 10.06 8.37
C ASN A 190 -2.25 11.20 9.02
N GLU A 191 -1.71 12.42 9.12
CA GLU A 191 -2.51 13.59 9.51
C GLU A 191 -3.60 13.90 8.47
N VAL A 192 -3.30 13.80 7.18
CA VAL A 192 -4.32 13.98 6.13
C VAL A 192 -5.44 12.96 6.26
N VAL A 193 -5.12 11.71 6.60
CA VAL A 193 -6.12 10.67 6.84
C VAL A 193 -6.96 11.02 8.08
N ARG A 194 -6.33 11.49 9.17
CA ARG A 194 -7.05 11.94 10.37
C ARG A 194 -8.00 13.10 10.07
N ASP A 195 -7.53 14.09 9.32
CA ASP A 195 -8.33 15.25 8.92
C ASP A 195 -9.53 14.88 8.02
N ALA A 196 -9.43 13.77 7.29
CA ALA A 196 -10.52 13.27 6.45
C ALA A 196 -11.63 12.56 7.25
N THR A 197 -11.41 12.27 8.54
CA THR A 197 -12.38 11.61 9.41
C THR A 197 -13.24 12.62 10.17
N ASP A 198 -14.49 12.26 10.44
CA ASP A 198 -15.45 13.10 11.17
C ASP A 198 -15.90 12.50 12.52
N GLY A 199 -15.43 11.29 12.82
CA GLY A 199 -15.81 10.53 14.01
C GLY A 199 -17.27 10.06 14.04
N ARG A 200 -18.01 10.21 12.93
CA ARG A 200 -19.42 9.84 12.81
C ARG A 200 -19.65 8.83 11.68
N ARG A 201 -19.54 9.29 10.43
CA ARG A 201 -19.66 8.43 9.25
C ARG A 201 -18.31 8.02 8.67
N VAL A 202 -17.26 8.77 8.98
CA VAL A 202 -15.89 8.48 8.58
C VAL A 202 -15.05 8.33 9.84
N LEU A 203 -14.68 7.09 10.15
CA LEU A 203 -13.97 6.71 11.36
C LEU A 203 -12.49 6.49 11.07
N LEU A 204 -11.66 6.61 12.09
CA LEU A 204 -10.23 6.33 12.02
C LEU A 204 -9.90 5.02 12.74
N LEU A 205 -9.14 4.17 12.07
CA LEU A 205 -8.37 3.09 12.69
C LEU A 205 -6.90 3.47 12.65
N ASP A 206 -6.31 3.86 13.78
CA ASP A 206 -4.90 4.25 13.85
C ASP A 206 -3.96 3.03 13.82
N ALA A 207 -3.92 2.39 12.66
CA ALA A 207 -3.10 1.21 12.40
C ALA A 207 -1.60 1.47 12.56
N HIS A 208 -1.15 2.72 12.25
CA HIS A 208 0.24 3.10 12.46
C HIS A 208 0.64 2.93 13.93
N THR A 209 -0.14 3.50 14.84
CA THR A 209 0.16 3.42 16.29
C THR A 209 0.07 1.99 16.80
N ILE A 210 -0.91 1.19 16.35
CA ILE A 210 -1.08 -0.20 16.76
C ILE A 210 0.12 -1.06 16.37
N LEU A 211 0.65 -0.85 15.17
CA LEU A 211 1.71 -1.69 14.59
C LEU A 211 3.12 -1.17 14.84
N SER A 212 3.28 0.08 15.33
CA SER A 212 4.60 0.69 15.55
C SER A 212 5.25 0.28 16.85
N GLY A 213 6.57 0.05 16.78
CA GLY A 213 7.45 0.06 17.96
C GLY A 213 7.78 1.47 18.44
N ALA A 214 8.61 1.57 19.47
CA ALA A 214 9.06 2.84 20.03
C ALA A 214 9.84 3.72 19.03
N ASP A 215 10.43 3.13 18.01
CA ASP A 215 11.14 3.78 16.90
C ASP A 215 10.22 4.24 15.76
N SER A 216 8.91 4.07 15.90
CA SER A 216 7.89 4.32 14.86
C SER A 216 8.02 3.43 13.62
N LEU A 217 8.80 2.36 13.68
CA LEU A 217 8.88 1.34 12.65
C LEU A 217 7.93 0.18 12.97
N LEU A 218 7.63 -0.64 11.96
CA LEU A 218 6.84 -1.86 12.13
C LEU A 218 7.50 -2.77 13.17
N GLN A 219 6.75 -3.12 14.20
CA GLN A 219 7.21 -4.05 15.24
C GLN A 219 7.56 -5.40 14.61
N ARG A 220 8.66 -5.98 15.04
CA ARG A 220 9.17 -7.22 14.45
C ARG A 220 8.20 -8.39 14.62
N GLU A 221 7.45 -8.41 15.70
CA GLU A 221 6.42 -9.42 15.98
C GLU A 221 5.23 -9.36 15.02
N TYR A 222 4.97 -8.19 14.43
CA TYR A 222 3.90 -7.96 13.46
C TYR A 222 4.37 -7.99 12.02
N ALA A 223 5.68 -8.05 11.78
CA ALA A 223 6.24 -8.07 10.44
C ALA A 223 6.11 -9.45 9.79
N ASP A 224 5.79 -9.48 8.50
CA ASP A 224 5.86 -10.68 7.67
C ASP A 224 7.32 -10.99 7.27
N LEU A 225 7.54 -12.02 6.47
CA LEU A 225 8.86 -12.52 6.07
C LEU A 225 9.74 -11.46 5.38
N ASP A 226 9.13 -10.45 4.74
CA ASP A 226 9.89 -9.36 4.13
C ASP A 226 10.44 -8.35 5.16
N PHE A 227 9.97 -8.42 6.42
CA PHE A 227 10.33 -7.53 7.53
C PHE A 227 10.31 -6.03 7.20
N PHE A 228 9.58 -5.65 6.14
CA PHE A 228 9.67 -4.28 5.62
C PHE A 228 8.30 -3.62 5.37
N LEU A 229 7.44 -4.22 4.58
CA LEU A 229 6.16 -3.58 4.22
C LEU A 229 4.94 -4.36 4.65
N HIS A 230 5.02 -5.68 4.72
CA HIS A 230 3.88 -6.52 4.96
C HIS A 230 3.76 -6.93 6.42
N VAL A 231 2.51 -7.13 6.84
CA VAL A 231 2.11 -7.47 8.19
C VAL A 231 1.74 -8.94 8.24
N ASN A 232 2.15 -9.62 9.30
CA ASN A 232 1.80 -11.01 9.51
C ASN A 232 0.40 -11.19 10.15
N ARG A 233 -0.01 -12.43 10.33
CA ARG A 233 -1.32 -12.79 10.93
C ARG A 233 -1.53 -12.15 12.31
N GLN A 234 -0.50 -12.08 13.14
CA GLN A 234 -0.60 -11.50 14.50
C GLN A 234 -0.88 -10.00 14.45
N GLY A 235 -0.20 -9.26 13.55
CA GLY A 235 -0.47 -7.85 13.34
C GLY A 235 -1.88 -7.60 12.80
N TYR A 236 -2.37 -8.42 11.88
CA TYR A 236 -3.75 -8.32 11.41
C TYR A 236 -4.78 -8.67 12.49
N ALA A 237 -4.49 -9.63 13.38
CA ALA A 237 -5.38 -9.92 14.52
C ALA A 237 -5.49 -8.70 15.46
N ALA A 238 -4.37 -8.00 15.73
CA ALA A 238 -4.39 -6.75 16.51
C ALA A 238 -5.25 -5.67 15.81
N LEU A 239 -5.12 -5.52 14.49
CA LEU A 239 -5.94 -4.59 13.71
C LEU A 239 -7.43 -4.98 13.71
N ASN A 240 -7.75 -6.28 13.60
CA ASN A 240 -9.13 -6.77 13.67
C ASN A 240 -9.78 -6.43 15.02
N ALA A 241 -9.07 -6.67 16.12
CA ALA A 241 -9.56 -6.32 17.45
C ALA A 241 -9.84 -4.82 17.59
N ALA A 242 -8.93 -3.97 17.10
CA ALA A 242 -9.09 -2.53 17.13
C ALA A 242 -10.22 -2.05 16.18
N LEU A 243 -10.35 -2.64 14.99
CA LEU A 243 -11.44 -2.35 14.05
C LEU A 243 -12.80 -2.61 14.69
N MET A 244 -12.96 -3.75 15.36
CA MET A 244 -14.21 -4.06 16.06
C MET A 244 -14.51 -3.06 17.16
N GLN A 245 -13.53 -2.63 17.95
CA GLN A 245 -13.73 -1.57 18.97
C GLN A 245 -14.13 -0.22 18.35
N VAL A 246 -13.58 0.14 17.18
CA VAL A 246 -13.99 1.36 16.46
C VAL A 246 -15.45 1.27 16.03
N LEU A 247 -15.89 0.12 15.49
CA LEU A 247 -17.25 -0.10 15.03
C LEU A 247 -18.28 -0.20 16.18
N GLU A 248 -17.89 -0.76 17.33
CA GLU A 248 -18.76 -0.85 18.52
C GLU A 248 -19.13 0.53 19.10
N ARG A 249 -18.24 1.51 18.94
CA ARG A 249 -18.48 2.90 19.41
C ARG A 249 -19.45 3.67 18.51
N GLN A 250 -19.72 3.19 17.31
CA GLN A 250 -20.60 3.82 16.34
C GLN A 250 -21.65 2.80 15.85
N PRO A 251 -22.83 2.78 16.48
CA PRO A 251 -23.87 1.86 16.08
C PRO A 251 -24.28 2.15 14.62
N LEU A 252 -24.23 1.11 13.82
CA LEU A 252 -24.74 1.15 12.45
C LEU A 252 -26.25 1.38 12.48
N PRO A 253 -26.82 2.10 11.48
CA PRO A 253 -28.27 2.27 11.37
C PRO A 253 -29.00 0.93 11.46
N SER A 254 -30.15 0.91 12.09
CA SER A 254 -31.04 -0.26 12.11
C SER A 254 -31.45 -0.59 10.67
N LYS A 255 -31.38 -1.87 10.29
CA LYS A 255 -31.91 -2.33 9.00
C LYS A 255 -33.39 -2.43 9.05
#